data_3d8cd5b27341291ee1b1c5660372e9b4
#
_entry.id   3d8cd5b27341291ee1b1c5660372e9b4
#
_cell.length_a   1.000
_cell.length_b   1.000
_cell.length_c   1.000
_cell.angle_alpha   90.00
_cell.angle_beta   90.00
_cell.angle_gamma   90.00
#
_symmetry.space_group_name_H-M   'P 1'
#
loop_
_entity.id
_entity.type
_entity.pdbx_description
1 polymer ?
#
loop_
_entity_poly.entity_id
_entity_poly.type
_entity_poly.pdbx_seq_one_letter_code
_entity_poly.pdbx_strand_id
1 'polypeptide(L)'
;MTASNWVRTVGDLRRAAADLKQAASTRAVWFGFLGSLSILIGSLSPAYLPQASPIWDVLRAWSIDGPVVKWVGTILTLAGLGLLLESWFRLRPSRRRALGQPQLRHWAVLLIIAFPFLLGPPIFSHDAYSYAAHGWLIHNQINPYDVGPGVLPGYYADQVAWVWRETPAPYGPLALKMSQPLVWLAGYEAFWSAILMRLPALIGVGLIGYLVPRIARRVRVAPEAASWFVTLNPILVIDYVGGSHNDSLMTGLMLLGIWIAMRYRAWWWGAAVIGVAAAVKQPAFLAAVALPFLVTPWTSWRPVSTLVAAVRSLASLGIAVAVFAGISWATGLGFGWINAVNVPGMVDTVSPFTVVGHIVQFPVNALELDPTGRAVVRAFRGLGMVVAAVGIGALAVLYLGKQPLRFISWSLILFALCAPAIHSWYLLWGAVLLPMTHPSQRMLRSAIVVTVILLAYGAANFGIRNGLGILAVLLAGAVYWITHSHELSQPMGEGEDQGRALPATA
;
A
#
# COMPACT_ATOMS: atom_id res chain seq x y z
N MET A 1 -11.77 -18.34 32.68
CA MET A 1 -12.00 -16.89 32.47
C MET A 1 -12.58 -16.35 33.76
N THR A 2 -11.93 -15.38 34.41
CA THR A 2 -12.43 -14.78 35.66
C THR A 2 -13.55 -13.78 35.37
N ALA A 3 -14.48 -13.57 36.29
CA ALA A 3 -15.62 -12.64 36.16
C ALA A 3 -15.15 -11.20 35.78
N SER A 4 -13.99 -10.78 36.24
CA SER A 4 -13.39 -9.48 35.88
C SER A 4 -13.02 -9.38 34.39
N ASN A 5 -12.59 -10.47 33.76
CA ASN A 5 -12.28 -10.50 32.32
C ASN A 5 -13.57 -10.45 31.50
N TRP A 6 -14.65 -11.07 31.96
CA TRP A 6 -15.96 -11.05 31.30
C TRP A 6 -16.55 -9.64 31.28
N VAL A 7 -16.52 -8.92 32.41
CA VAL A 7 -17.01 -7.54 32.50
C VAL A 7 -16.22 -6.58 31.61
N ARG A 8 -14.89 -6.74 31.51
CA ARG A 8 -14.07 -5.97 30.56
C ARG A 8 -14.43 -6.26 29.12
N THR A 9 -14.57 -7.52 28.75
CA THR A 9 -14.92 -7.94 27.37
C THR A 9 -16.29 -7.40 26.95
N VAL A 10 -17.32 -7.48 27.81
CA VAL A 10 -18.65 -6.90 27.55
C VAL A 10 -18.60 -5.38 27.42
N GLY A 11 -17.81 -4.71 28.26
CA GLY A 11 -17.59 -3.25 28.19
C GLY A 11 -16.92 -2.84 26.88
N ASP A 12 -15.96 -3.62 26.39
CA ASP A 12 -15.25 -3.37 25.12
C ASP A 12 -16.19 -3.59 23.92
N LEU A 13 -17.01 -4.63 23.93
CA LEU A 13 -18.00 -4.90 22.89
C LEU A 13 -19.06 -3.78 22.81
N ARG A 14 -19.56 -3.30 23.96
CA ARG A 14 -20.50 -2.17 24.00
C ARG A 14 -19.88 -0.89 23.42
N ARG A 15 -18.63 -0.61 23.74
CA ARG A 15 -17.89 0.54 23.16
C ARG A 15 -17.74 0.38 21.65
N ALA A 16 -17.34 -0.79 21.18
CA ALA A 16 -17.21 -1.06 19.76
C ALA A 16 -18.53 -0.89 19.01
N ALA A 17 -19.63 -1.38 19.58
CA ALA A 17 -20.97 -1.19 19.01
C ALA A 17 -21.39 0.30 18.97
N ALA A 18 -21.04 1.07 20.01
CA ALA A 18 -21.29 2.52 20.03
C ALA A 18 -20.49 3.27 18.97
N ASP A 19 -19.19 2.93 18.79
CA ASP A 19 -18.34 3.49 17.76
C ASP A 19 -18.89 3.20 16.34
N LEU A 20 -19.34 1.96 16.09
CA LEU A 20 -19.97 1.57 14.81
C LEU A 20 -21.29 2.31 14.59
N LYS A 21 -22.15 2.41 15.62
CA LYS A 21 -23.40 3.17 15.53
C LYS A 21 -23.16 4.63 15.22
N GLN A 22 -22.16 5.26 15.86
CA GLN A 22 -21.77 6.64 15.60
C GLN A 22 -21.23 6.82 14.18
N ALA A 23 -20.40 5.91 13.68
CA ALA A 23 -19.92 5.93 12.31
C ALA A 23 -21.10 5.77 11.33
N ALA A 24 -21.99 4.79 11.55
CA ALA A 24 -23.15 4.53 10.71
C ALA A 24 -24.19 5.69 10.71
N SER A 25 -24.27 6.50 11.76
CA SER A 25 -25.14 7.68 11.79
C SER A 25 -24.55 8.89 11.04
N THR A 26 -23.31 8.80 10.53
CA THR A 26 -22.60 9.90 9.89
C THR A 26 -22.78 9.87 8.37
N ARG A 27 -23.42 10.89 7.79
CA ARG A 27 -23.67 11.00 6.33
C ARG A 27 -22.41 10.81 5.47
N ALA A 28 -21.28 11.40 5.89
CA ALA A 28 -20.02 11.29 5.15
C ALA A 28 -19.53 9.84 5.01
N VAL A 29 -19.81 8.97 5.98
CA VAL A 29 -19.45 7.55 5.92
C VAL A 29 -20.25 6.83 4.84
N TRP A 30 -21.52 7.18 4.67
CA TRP A 30 -22.35 6.62 3.61
C TRP A 30 -21.95 7.05 2.20
N PHE A 31 -21.41 8.27 2.02
CA PHE A 31 -20.78 8.61 0.74
C PHE A 31 -19.60 7.67 0.44
N GLY A 32 -18.78 7.34 1.45
CA GLY A 32 -17.69 6.39 1.28
C GLY A 32 -18.18 4.98 0.98
N PHE A 33 -19.21 4.50 1.70
CA PHE A 33 -19.82 3.19 1.44
C PHE A 33 -20.39 3.11 0.01
N LEU A 34 -21.19 4.10 -0.39
CA LEU A 34 -21.76 4.16 -1.74
C LEU A 34 -20.67 4.29 -2.82
N GLY A 35 -19.61 5.05 -2.52
CA GLY A 35 -18.43 5.12 -3.38
C GLY A 35 -17.78 3.76 -3.59
N SER A 36 -17.50 3.03 -2.52
CA SER A 36 -16.93 1.69 -2.59
C SER A 36 -17.87 0.68 -3.27
N LEU A 37 -19.17 0.78 -3.01
CA LEU A 37 -20.18 -0.06 -3.68
C LEU A 37 -20.23 0.21 -5.19
N SER A 38 -20.23 1.48 -5.59
CA SER A 38 -20.20 1.88 -7.01
C SER A 38 -18.93 1.40 -7.70
N ILE A 39 -17.77 1.52 -7.04
CA ILE A 39 -16.49 0.99 -7.55
C ILE A 39 -16.57 -0.53 -7.71
N LEU A 40 -17.10 -1.25 -6.71
CA LEU A 40 -17.28 -2.70 -6.79
C LEU A 40 -18.16 -3.08 -7.99
N ILE A 41 -19.35 -2.50 -8.09
CA ILE A 41 -20.29 -2.78 -9.20
C ILE A 41 -19.65 -2.46 -10.54
N GLY A 42 -18.99 -1.29 -10.67
CA GLY A 42 -18.28 -0.91 -11.87
C GLY A 42 -17.14 -1.87 -12.24
N SER A 43 -16.43 -2.39 -11.23
CA SER A 43 -15.34 -3.35 -11.42
C SER A 43 -15.79 -4.74 -11.88
N LEU A 44 -17.04 -5.08 -11.71
CA LEU A 44 -17.65 -6.31 -12.25
C LEU A 44 -18.02 -6.20 -13.74
N SER A 45 -17.77 -5.06 -14.39
CA SER A 45 -18.02 -4.86 -15.81
C SER A 45 -16.90 -5.39 -16.68
N PRO A 46 -17.16 -5.56 -18.02
CA PRO A 46 -16.16 -5.93 -18.99
C PRO A 46 -14.90 -5.04 -19.05
N ALA A 47 -14.94 -3.85 -18.44
CA ALA A 47 -13.80 -2.95 -18.37
C ALA A 47 -12.68 -3.46 -17.46
N TYR A 48 -13.03 -4.17 -16.38
CA TYR A 48 -12.12 -4.45 -15.27
C TYR A 48 -11.95 -5.95 -14.97
N LEU A 49 -12.88 -6.81 -15.36
CA LEU A 49 -12.81 -8.23 -15.04
C LEU A 49 -11.63 -8.92 -15.75
N PRO A 50 -10.91 -9.83 -15.07
CA PRO A 50 -9.98 -10.75 -15.71
C PRO A 50 -10.72 -11.63 -16.75
N GLN A 51 -10.06 -11.97 -17.87
CA GLN A 51 -10.68 -12.71 -18.98
C GLN A 51 -11.27 -14.06 -18.57
N ALA A 52 -10.62 -14.76 -17.63
CA ALA A 52 -11.06 -16.07 -17.14
C ALA A 52 -11.93 -15.99 -15.87
N SER A 53 -12.48 -14.81 -15.53
CA SER A 53 -13.41 -14.71 -14.40
C SER A 53 -14.72 -15.43 -14.68
N PRO A 54 -15.25 -16.26 -13.75
CA PRO A 54 -16.56 -16.92 -13.93
C PRO A 54 -17.73 -15.93 -13.99
N ILE A 55 -17.52 -14.67 -13.60
CA ILE A 55 -18.51 -13.59 -13.71
C ILE A 55 -18.84 -13.32 -15.19
N TRP A 56 -17.92 -13.59 -16.13
CA TRP A 56 -18.21 -13.46 -17.54
C TRP A 56 -19.37 -14.34 -18.01
N ASP A 57 -19.56 -15.53 -17.43
CA ASP A 57 -20.66 -16.42 -17.79
C ASP A 57 -22.00 -15.80 -17.38
N VAL A 58 -22.04 -15.12 -16.21
CA VAL A 58 -23.22 -14.37 -15.77
C VAL A 58 -23.49 -13.19 -16.70
N LEU A 59 -22.45 -12.40 -17.05
CA LEU A 59 -22.61 -11.24 -17.93
C LEU A 59 -23.14 -11.66 -19.33
N ARG A 60 -22.62 -12.74 -19.88
CA ARG A 60 -23.06 -13.31 -21.18
C ARG A 60 -24.48 -13.86 -21.11
N ALA A 61 -24.81 -14.61 -20.06
CA ALA A 61 -26.15 -15.14 -19.88
C ALA A 61 -27.24 -14.05 -19.83
N TRP A 62 -26.87 -12.85 -19.33
CA TRP A 62 -27.76 -11.69 -19.24
C TRP A 62 -27.57 -10.70 -20.39
N SER A 63 -26.73 -10.99 -21.37
CA SER A 63 -26.41 -10.10 -22.51
C SER A 63 -25.92 -8.71 -22.08
N ILE A 64 -25.17 -8.64 -20.97
CA ILE A 64 -24.61 -7.40 -20.38
C ILE A 64 -23.07 -7.38 -20.46
N ASP A 65 -22.48 -7.99 -21.47
CA ASP A 65 -21.05 -8.03 -21.74
C ASP A 65 -20.58 -7.08 -22.86
N GLY A 66 -21.49 -6.24 -23.37
CA GLY A 66 -21.27 -5.35 -24.50
C GLY A 66 -20.53 -4.04 -24.16
N PRO A 67 -20.16 -3.25 -25.20
CA PRO A 67 -19.42 -1.98 -25.04
C PRO A 67 -20.10 -0.95 -24.15
N VAL A 68 -21.46 -0.90 -24.17
CA VAL A 68 -22.23 0.02 -23.33
C VAL A 68 -21.99 -0.27 -21.86
N VAL A 69 -22.03 -1.56 -21.47
CA VAL A 69 -21.81 -1.98 -20.07
C VAL A 69 -20.38 -1.70 -19.63
N LYS A 70 -19.41 -1.83 -20.54
CA LYS A 70 -18.02 -1.42 -20.29
C LYS A 70 -17.93 0.07 -19.90
N TRP A 71 -18.58 0.95 -20.66
CA TRP A 71 -18.58 2.39 -20.38
C TRP A 71 -19.35 2.73 -19.10
N VAL A 72 -20.52 2.11 -18.89
CA VAL A 72 -21.30 2.28 -17.65
C VAL A 72 -20.46 1.87 -16.44
N GLY A 73 -19.76 0.72 -16.52
CA GLY A 73 -18.87 0.27 -15.44
C GLY A 73 -17.73 1.24 -15.18
N THR A 74 -17.13 1.81 -16.21
CA THR A 74 -16.08 2.82 -16.10
C THR A 74 -16.60 4.10 -15.43
N ILE A 75 -17.76 4.59 -15.85
CA ILE A 75 -18.41 5.78 -15.26
C ILE A 75 -18.77 5.55 -13.80
N LEU A 76 -19.37 4.39 -13.47
CA LEU A 76 -19.68 4.02 -12.08
C LEU A 76 -18.44 3.98 -11.20
N THR A 77 -17.34 3.42 -11.73
CA THR A 77 -16.07 3.37 -11.02
C THR A 77 -15.51 4.77 -10.73
N LEU A 78 -15.50 5.65 -11.75
CA LEU A 78 -15.02 7.03 -11.58
C LEU A 78 -15.92 7.85 -10.66
N ALA A 79 -17.23 7.72 -10.79
CA ALA A 79 -18.20 8.37 -9.89
C ALA A 79 -18.05 7.87 -8.44
N GLY A 80 -17.89 6.55 -8.28
CA GLY A 80 -17.63 5.93 -6.98
C GLY A 80 -16.33 6.42 -6.35
N LEU A 81 -15.29 6.62 -7.16
CA LEU A 81 -14.04 7.20 -6.72
C LEU A 81 -14.23 8.64 -6.22
N GLY A 82 -15.00 9.45 -6.95
CA GLY A 82 -15.37 10.81 -6.52
C GLY A 82 -16.11 10.82 -5.18
N LEU A 83 -17.08 9.92 -4.99
CA LEU A 83 -17.82 9.78 -3.71
C LEU A 83 -16.88 9.36 -2.56
N LEU A 84 -15.96 8.44 -2.81
CA LEU A 84 -15.01 7.98 -1.80
C LEU A 84 -14.04 9.10 -1.39
N LEU A 85 -13.54 9.88 -2.35
CA LEU A 85 -12.71 11.07 -2.11
C LEU A 85 -13.48 12.13 -1.33
N GLU A 86 -14.71 12.44 -1.71
CA GLU A 86 -15.58 13.38 -1.00
C GLU A 86 -15.83 12.95 0.45
N SER A 87 -16.07 11.64 0.67
CA SER A 87 -16.16 11.06 2.00
C SER A 87 -14.89 11.32 2.81
N TRP A 88 -13.72 11.01 2.23
CA TRP A 88 -12.44 11.20 2.88
C TRP A 88 -12.21 12.64 3.34
N PHE A 89 -12.52 13.63 2.48
CA PHE A 89 -12.38 15.04 2.83
C PHE A 89 -13.38 15.49 3.91
N ARG A 90 -14.64 15.05 3.83
CA ARG A 90 -15.65 15.36 4.86
C ARG A 90 -15.32 14.76 6.22
N LEU A 91 -14.62 13.64 6.24
CA LEU A 91 -14.18 12.95 7.45
C LEU A 91 -12.90 13.53 8.04
N ARG A 92 -12.31 14.56 7.44
CA ARG A 92 -11.09 15.21 7.95
C ARG A 92 -11.31 15.76 9.37
N PRO A 93 -10.43 15.43 10.36
CA PRO A 93 -10.64 15.81 11.75
C PRO A 93 -10.72 17.32 12.00
N SER A 94 -9.91 18.13 11.29
CA SER A 94 -9.95 19.60 11.39
C SER A 94 -11.31 20.16 10.92
N ARG A 95 -11.85 19.68 9.79
CA ARG A 95 -13.17 20.06 9.28
C ARG A 95 -14.27 19.69 10.25
N ARG A 96 -14.24 18.46 10.78
CA ARG A 96 -15.26 18.00 11.75
C ARG A 96 -15.24 18.83 13.03
N ARG A 97 -14.05 19.21 13.54
CA ARG A 97 -13.94 20.12 14.69
C ARG A 97 -14.51 21.51 14.41
N ALA A 98 -14.16 22.08 13.25
CA ALA A 98 -14.67 23.39 12.83
C ALA A 98 -16.21 23.42 12.71
N LEU A 99 -16.83 22.28 12.38
CA LEU A 99 -18.29 22.12 12.29
C LEU A 99 -18.94 21.66 13.62
N GLY A 100 -18.19 21.59 14.72
CA GLY A 100 -18.69 21.11 16.02
C GLY A 100 -19.09 19.63 16.02
N GLN A 101 -18.66 18.83 15.04
CA GLN A 101 -19.02 17.44 14.90
C GLN A 101 -18.11 16.53 15.75
N PRO A 102 -18.64 15.44 16.34
CA PRO A 102 -17.85 14.51 17.13
C PRO A 102 -16.79 13.80 16.27
N GLN A 103 -15.64 13.53 16.85
CA GLN A 103 -14.60 12.74 16.20
C GLN A 103 -15.02 11.27 16.12
N LEU A 104 -14.71 10.62 15.00
CA LEU A 104 -15.07 9.22 14.75
C LEU A 104 -13.86 8.30 15.02
N ARG A 105 -14.15 7.08 15.40
CA ARG A 105 -13.15 6.01 15.42
C ARG A 105 -12.92 5.50 14.00
N HIS A 106 -11.75 5.75 13.45
CA HIS A 106 -11.46 5.47 12.04
C HIS A 106 -11.54 3.99 11.68
N TRP A 107 -11.30 3.06 12.63
CA TRP A 107 -11.51 1.63 12.39
C TRP A 107 -12.98 1.30 12.08
N ALA A 108 -13.92 1.95 12.79
CA ALA A 108 -15.36 1.74 12.55
C ALA A 108 -15.81 2.34 11.21
N VAL A 109 -15.25 3.51 10.86
CA VAL A 109 -15.46 4.14 9.54
C VAL A 109 -14.91 3.25 8.44
N LEU A 110 -13.67 2.74 8.59
CA LEU A 110 -13.02 1.87 7.62
C LEU A 110 -13.83 0.60 7.37
N LEU A 111 -14.32 -0.05 8.43
CA LEU A 111 -15.16 -1.25 8.30
C LEU A 111 -16.39 -1.00 7.42
N ILE A 112 -17.09 0.12 7.62
CA ILE A 112 -18.30 0.44 6.83
C ILE A 112 -17.91 0.76 5.38
N ILE A 113 -16.91 1.65 5.18
CA ILE A 113 -16.53 2.09 3.84
C ILE A 113 -15.93 0.93 3.01
N ALA A 114 -15.12 0.07 3.63
CA ALA A 114 -14.46 -1.02 2.93
C ALA A 114 -15.34 -2.29 2.78
N PHE A 115 -16.47 -2.37 3.50
CA PHE A 115 -17.35 -3.55 3.49
C PHE A 115 -17.77 -4.01 2.09
N PRO A 116 -18.15 -3.12 1.14
CA PRO A 116 -18.53 -3.56 -0.20
C PRO A 116 -17.45 -4.41 -0.88
N PHE A 117 -16.18 -4.06 -0.73
CA PHE A 117 -15.08 -4.80 -1.35
C PHE A 117 -14.92 -6.22 -0.82
N LEU A 118 -15.42 -6.51 0.40
CA LEU A 118 -15.39 -7.87 0.95
C LEU A 118 -16.38 -8.82 0.25
N LEU A 119 -17.36 -8.27 -0.48
CA LEU A 119 -18.42 -9.02 -1.14
C LEU A 119 -18.08 -9.43 -2.59
N GLY A 120 -16.95 -8.96 -3.13
CA GLY A 120 -16.56 -9.19 -4.52
C GLY A 120 -15.14 -9.66 -4.71
N PRO A 121 -14.76 -9.97 -5.96
CA PRO A 121 -13.38 -10.34 -6.29
C PRO A 121 -12.40 -9.18 -6.09
N PRO A 122 -11.08 -9.46 -6.09
CA PRO A 122 -10.06 -8.42 -6.11
C PRO A 122 -10.21 -7.49 -7.32
N ILE A 123 -10.05 -6.16 -7.07
CA ILE A 123 -10.30 -5.11 -8.07
C ILE A 123 -8.98 -4.41 -8.48
N PHE A 124 -8.95 -3.82 -9.68
CA PHE A 124 -7.90 -2.95 -10.22
C PHE A 124 -6.50 -3.54 -10.30
N SER A 125 -6.31 -4.82 -9.99
CA SER A 125 -5.04 -5.52 -10.12
C SER A 125 -5.27 -7.01 -10.32
N HIS A 126 -4.35 -7.65 -11.03
CA HIS A 126 -4.32 -9.10 -11.16
C HIS A 126 -3.37 -9.76 -10.12
N ASP A 127 -2.82 -8.99 -9.18
CA ASP A 127 -1.82 -9.50 -8.23
C ASP A 127 -2.38 -10.60 -7.33
N ALA A 128 -3.60 -10.44 -6.80
CA ALA A 128 -4.23 -11.47 -5.98
C ALA A 128 -4.44 -12.78 -6.74
N TYR A 129 -4.74 -12.71 -8.03
CA TYR A 129 -4.83 -13.87 -8.91
C TYR A 129 -3.45 -14.51 -9.14
N SER A 130 -2.40 -13.69 -9.27
CA SER A 130 -1.02 -14.18 -9.32
C SER A 130 -0.60 -14.85 -8.03
N TYR A 131 -0.97 -14.31 -6.86
CA TYR A 131 -0.69 -14.95 -5.56
C TYR A 131 -1.37 -16.32 -5.47
N ALA A 132 -2.64 -16.42 -5.90
CA ALA A 132 -3.37 -17.67 -5.94
C ALA A 132 -2.70 -18.69 -6.88
N ALA A 133 -2.29 -18.25 -8.06
CA ALA A 133 -1.59 -19.11 -9.03
C ALA A 133 -0.24 -19.61 -8.50
N HIS A 134 0.54 -18.76 -7.79
CA HIS A 134 1.77 -19.21 -7.14
C HIS A 134 1.49 -20.19 -5.99
N GLY A 135 0.41 -19.99 -5.22
CA GLY A 135 -0.04 -20.96 -4.21
C GLY A 135 -0.39 -22.32 -4.82
N TRP A 136 -0.99 -22.31 -6.01
CA TRP A 136 -1.29 -23.50 -6.80
C TRP A 136 -0.03 -24.20 -7.30
N LEU A 137 0.99 -23.46 -7.78
CA LEU A 137 2.30 -24.04 -8.12
C LEU A 137 2.91 -24.76 -6.93
N ILE A 138 2.95 -24.10 -5.76
CA ILE A 138 3.53 -24.70 -4.53
C ILE A 138 2.76 -25.94 -4.11
N HIS A 139 1.43 -25.94 -4.24
CA HIS A 139 0.62 -27.13 -3.97
C HIS A 139 1.04 -28.32 -4.85
N ASN A 140 1.35 -28.05 -6.13
CA ASN A 140 1.82 -29.05 -7.08
C ASN A 140 3.34 -29.28 -7.04
N GLN A 141 4.01 -28.92 -5.94
CA GLN A 141 5.45 -29.11 -5.72
C GLN A 141 6.35 -28.40 -6.74
N ILE A 142 5.84 -27.34 -7.37
CA ILE A 142 6.57 -26.50 -8.33
C ILE A 142 7.00 -25.21 -7.62
N ASN A 143 8.29 -24.89 -7.72
CA ASN A 143 8.83 -23.69 -7.09
C ASN A 143 8.52 -22.47 -7.97
N PRO A 144 7.74 -21.49 -7.48
CA PRO A 144 7.38 -20.30 -8.25
C PRO A 144 8.56 -19.33 -8.50
N TYR A 145 9.72 -19.57 -7.93
CA TYR A 145 10.92 -18.83 -8.26
C TYR A 145 11.63 -19.31 -9.51
N ASP A 146 11.34 -20.53 -9.97
CA ASP A 146 11.98 -21.12 -11.13
C ASP A 146 11.14 -20.91 -12.40
N VAL A 147 9.81 -20.86 -12.25
CA VAL A 147 8.86 -20.80 -13.38
C VAL A 147 7.66 -19.90 -13.08
N GLY A 148 7.01 -19.39 -14.13
CA GLY A 148 5.75 -18.68 -14.04
C GLY A 148 4.52 -19.60 -13.97
N PRO A 149 3.33 -19.05 -13.62
CA PRO A 149 2.08 -19.81 -13.51
C PRO A 149 1.66 -20.55 -14.77
N GLY A 150 2.11 -20.13 -15.95
CA GLY A 150 1.78 -20.73 -17.25
C GLY A 150 2.25 -22.18 -17.42
N VAL A 151 3.21 -22.63 -16.58
CA VAL A 151 3.67 -24.04 -16.60
C VAL A 151 2.56 -25.02 -16.21
N LEU A 152 1.55 -24.58 -15.48
CA LEU A 152 0.32 -25.32 -15.18
C LEU A 152 -0.88 -24.63 -15.86
N PRO A 153 -1.16 -24.94 -17.15
CA PRO A 153 -2.30 -24.35 -17.86
C PRO A 153 -3.62 -24.66 -17.16
N GLY A 154 -4.56 -23.70 -17.22
CA GLY A 154 -5.88 -23.80 -16.64
C GLY A 154 -6.28 -22.54 -15.89
N TYR A 155 -7.40 -22.59 -15.17
CA TYR A 155 -8.03 -21.40 -14.55
C TYR A 155 -7.10 -20.53 -13.70
N TYR A 156 -6.15 -21.11 -12.98
CA TYR A 156 -5.18 -20.34 -12.21
C TYR A 156 -4.26 -19.50 -13.09
N ALA A 157 -3.69 -20.09 -14.13
CA ALA A 157 -2.81 -19.40 -15.07
C ALA A 157 -3.58 -18.38 -15.93
N ASP A 158 -4.82 -18.69 -16.30
CA ASP A 158 -5.65 -17.86 -17.19
C ASP A 158 -6.14 -16.57 -16.53
N GLN A 159 -6.26 -16.53 -15.20
CA GLN A 159 -6.63 -15.33 -14.44
C GLN A 159 -5.44 -14.39 -14.19
N VAL A 160 -4.20 -14.85 -14.38
CA VAL A 160 -2.99 -14.04 -14.23
C VAL A 160 -2.83 -13.11 -15.43
N ALA A 161 -2.34 -11.88 -15.19
CA ALA A 161 -2.00 -10.99 -16.31
C ALA A 161 -0.98 -11.65 -17.23
N TRP A 162 -1.16 -11.50 -18.54
CA TRP A 162 -0.35 -12.19 -19.55
C TRP A 162 1.17 -12.04 -19.34
N VAL A 163 1.61 -10.86 -18.88
CA VAL A 163 3.03 -10.57 -18.64
C VAL A 163 3.62 -11.39 -17.47
N TRP A 164 2.79 -11.80 -16.53
CA TRP A 164 3.20 -12.57 -15.35
C TRP A 164 3.02 -14.08 -15.52
N ARG A 165 2.34 -14.51 -16.59
CA ARG A 165 2.04 -15.93 -16.83
C ARG A 165 3.31 -16.77 -16.97
N GLU A 166 4.31 -16.26 -17.69
CA GLU A 166 5.60 -16.92 -17.91
C GLU A 166 6.72 -16.43 -17.01
N THR A 167 6.41 -15.57 -16.05
CA THR A 167 7.42 -14.88 -15.24
C THR A 167 7.49 -15.47 -13.85
N PRO A 168 8.70 -15.80 -13.32
CA PRO A 168 8.91 -16.21 -11.95
C PRO A 168 8.43 -15.16 -10.94
N ALA A 169 8.04 -15.61 -9.74
CA ALA A 169 7.45 -14.76 -8.72
C ALA A 169 8.43 -13.73 -8.15
N PRO A 170 8.09 -12.42 -8.11
CA PRO A 170 8.92 -11.38 -7.51
C PRO A 170 8.68 -11.18 -6.00
N TYR A 171 7.86 -12.01 -5.38
CA TYR A 171 7.41 -11.83 -4.01
C TYR A 171 8.34 -12.53 -3.00
N GLY A 172 8.29 -12.10 -1.74
CA GLY A 172 9.05 -12.73 -0.67
C GLY A 172 8.54 -14.15 -0.33
N PRO A 173 9.41 -14.99 0.28
CA PRO A 173 9.11 -16.41 0.51
C PRO A 173 7.91 -16.65 1.43
N LEU A 174 7.67 -15.76 2.39
CA LEU A 174 6.51 -15.84 3.27
C LEU A 174 5.21 -15.56 2.51
N ALA A 175 5.18 -14.53 1.65
CA ALA A 175 4.01 -14.21 0.84
C ALA A 175 3.61 -15.39 -0.06
N LEU A 176 4.60 -16.02 -0.71
CA LEU A 176 4.38 -17.17 -1.57
C LEU A 176 3.90 -18.37 -0.75
N LYS A 177 4.55 -18.68 0.38
CA LYS A 177 4.18 -19.86 1.18
C LYS A 177 2.81 -19.72 1.82
N MET A 178 2.39 -18.49 2.22
CA MET A 178 1.06 -18.24 2.78
C MET A 178 -0.06 -18.47 1.75
N SER A 179 0.20 -18.33 0.45
CA SER A 179 -0.84 -18.54 -0.57
C SER A 179 -1.24 -20.01 -0.69
N GLN A 180 -0.35 -20.96 -0.43
CA GLN A 180 -0.64 -22.40 -0.49
C GLN A 180 -1.82 -22.83 0.41
N PRO A 181 -1.85 -22.55 1.74
CA PRO A 181 -2.98 -22.92 2.58
C PRO A 181 -4.27 -22.16 2.21
N LEU A 182 -4.18 -20.96 1.63
CA LEU A 182 -5.36 -20.22 1.17
C LEU A 182 -5.98 -20.87 -0.07
N VAL A 183 -5.16 -21.40 -0.97
CA VAL A 183 -5.62 -22.22 -2.11
C VAL A 183 -6.31 -23.50 -1.62
N TRP A 184 -5.76 -24.15 -0.62
CA TRP A 184 -6.39 -25.31 0.01
C TRP A 184 -7.74 -24.96 0.66
N LEU A 185 -7.79 -23.89 1.44
CA LEU A 185 -9.03 -23.40 2.08
C LEU A 185 -10.11 -23.02 1.05
N ALA A 186 -9.70 -22.59 -0.14
CA ALA A 186 -10.61 -22.29 -1.24
C ALA A 186 -11.11 -23.54 -1.98
N GLY A 187 -10.79 -24.74 -1.53
CA GLY A 187 -11.15 -26.00 -2.21
C GLY A 187 -10.49 -26.16 -3.58
N TYR A 188 -9.33 -25.53 -3.77
CA TYR A 188 -8.57 -25.52 -5.04
C TYR A 188 -9.31 -24.85 -6.21
N GLU A 189 -10.26 -23.96 -5.90
CA GLU A 189 -10.97 -23.16 -6.90
C GLU A 189 -10.25 -21.82 -7.10
N ALA A 190 -9.86 -21.51 -8.35
CA ALA A 190 -9.02 -20.36 -8.66
C ALA A 190 -9.67 -19.01 -8.27
N PHE A 191 -10.99 -18.86 -8.52
CA PHE A 191 -11.72 -17.64 -8.18
C PHE A 191 -11.78 -17.41 -6.67
N TRP A 192 -12.14 -18.43 -5.89
CA TRP A 192 -12.22 -18.33 -4.43
C TRP A 192 -10.82 -18.18 -3.80
N SER A 193 -9.81 -18.81 -4.41
CA SER A 193 -8.42 -18.64 -4.00
C SER A 193 -7.99 -17.18 -4.10
N ALA A 194 -8.28 -16.50 -5.21
CA ALA A 194 -7.98 -15.08 -5.37
C ALA A 194 -8.69 -14.20 -4.34
N ILE A 195 -9.97 -14.50 -4.02
CA ILE A 195 -10.71 -13.81 -2.96
C ILE A 195 -10.07 -13.99 -1.58
N LEU A 196 -9.63 -15.22 -1.25
CA LEU A 196 -9.00 -15.53 0.03
C LEU A 196 -7.61 -14.88 0.20
N MET A 197 -6.92 -14.50 -0.91
CA MET A 197 -5.69 -13.70 -0.81
C MET A 197 -5.93 -12.33 -0.13
N ARG A 198 -7.18 -11.93 0.09
CA ARG A 198 -7.51 -10.74 0.89
C ARG A 198 -7.22 -10.92 2.38
N LEU A 199 -7.19 -12.13 2.92
CA LEU A 199 -6.97 -12.36 4.36
C LEU A 199 -5.64 -11.79 4.85
N PRO A 200 -4.47 -12.08 4.25
CA PRO A 200 -3.21 -11.45 4.62
C PRO A 200 -3.26 -9.92 4.50
N ALA A 201 -3.92 -9.41 3.46
CA ALA A 201 -4.09 -7.98 3.25
C ALA A 201 -4.89 -7.33 4.39
N LEU A 202 -5.99 -7.94 4.83
CA LEU A 202 -6.81 -7.46 5.94
C LEU A 202 -6.06 -7.49 7.28
N ILE A 203 -5.21 -8.49 7.52
CA ILE A 203 -4.32 -8.51 8.70
C ILE A 203 -3.41 -7.29 8.68
N GLY A 204 -2.79 -6.98 7.53
CA GLY A 204 -1.96 -5.80 7.36
C GLY A 204 -2.72 -4.49 7.61
N VAL A 205 -3.92 -4.34 7.03
CA VAL A 205 -4.80 -3.18 7.24
C VAL A 205 -5.19 -3.04 8.71
N GLY A 206 -5.49 -4.15 9.39
CA GLY A 206 -5.77 -4.17 10.83
C GLY A 206 -4.58 -3.67 11.66
N LEU A 207 -3.37 -4.14 11.34
CA LEU A 207 -2.13 -3.66 11.98
C LEU A 207 -1.91 -2.16 11.73
N ILE A 208 -2.10 -1.69 10.51
CA ILE A 208 -1.98 -0.26 10.16
C ILE A 208 -2.98 0.56 10.99
N GLY A 209 -4.25 0.20 10.98
CA GLY A 209 -5.30 0.90 11.73
C GLY A 209 -5.07 0.91 13.25
N TYR A 210 -4.47 -0.15 13.79
CA TYR A 210 -4.14 -0.27 15.20
C TYR A 210 -2.89 0.52 15.59
N LEU A 211 -1.84 0.49 14.76
CA LEU A 211 -0.52 1.01 15.10
C LEU A 211 -0.34 2.49 14.78
N VAL A 212 -0.91 2.98 13.67
CA VAL A 212 -0.77 4.39 13.25
C VAL A 212 -1.16 5.37 14.35
N PRO A 213 -2.34 5.29 14.99
CA PRO A 213 -2.68 6.23 16.05
C PRO A 213 -1.82 6.08 17.32
N ARG A 214 -1.23 4.90 17.54
CA ARG A 214 -0.32 4.63 18.66
C ARG A 214 1.06 5.23 18.46
N ILE A 215 1.61 5.06 17.27
CA ILE A 215 2.90 5.67 16.87
C ILE A 215 2.76 7.19 16.86
N ALA A 216 1.66 7.73 16.30
CA ALA A 216 1.38 9.16 16.26
C ALA A 216 1.40 9.78 17.66
N ARG A 217 0.69 9.17 18.64
CA ARG A 217 0.74 9.62 20.05
C ARG A 217 2.15 9.62 20.60
N ARG A 218 2.97 8.61 20.27
CA ARG A 218 4.34 8.51 20.77
C ARG A 218 5.24 9.63 20.28
N VAL A 219 4.98 10.13 19.07
CA VAL A 219 5.73 11.25 18.45
C VAL A 219 4.99 12.58 18.55
N ARG A 220 3.98 12.69 19.42
CA ARG A 220 3.22 13.93 19.69
C ARG A 220 2.51 14.50 18.46
N VAL A 221 2.02 13.62 17.60
CA VAL A 221 1.16 13.97 16.47
C VAL A 221 -0.29 13.59 16.80
N ALA A 222 -1.25 14.41 16.38
CA ALA A 222 -2.67 14.13 16.59
C ALA A 222 -3.05 12.77 15.98
N PRO A 223 -3.47 11.78 16.81
CA PRO A 223 -3.74 10.42 16.32
C PRO A 223 -4.86 10.37 15.30
N GLU A 224 -5.86 11.23 15.45
CA GLU A 224 -7.00 11.31 14.53
C GLU A 224 -6.57 11.82 13.16
N ALA A 225 -5.67 12.81 13.10
CA ALA A 225 -5.14 13.33 11.85
C ALA A 225 -4.28 12.29 11.13
N ALA A 226 -3.40 11.60 11.85
CA ALA A 226 -2.60 10.52 11.30
C ALA A 226 -3.45 9.35 10.79
N SER A 227 -4.44 8.90 11.60
CA SER A 227 -5.37 7.85 11.20
C SER A 227 -6.24 8.24 10.01
N TRP A 228 -6.73 9.47 9.95
CA TRP A 228 -7.48 9.94 8.80
C TRP A 228 -6.64 9.89 7.52
N PHE A 229 -5.43 10.40 7.58
CA PHE A 229 -4.53 10.46 6.42
C PHE A 229 -4.11 9.06 5.94
N VAL A 230 -3.93 8.09 6.86
CA VAL A 230 -3.43 6.75 6.55
C VAL A 230 -4.56 5.72 6.47
N THR A 231 -5.32 5.53 7.55
CA THR A 231 -6.28 4.42 7.68
C THR A 231 -7.51 4.62 6.78
N LEU A 232 -7.94 5.88 6.59
CA LEU A 232 -9.04 6.22 5.71
C LEU A 232 -8.57 6.67 4.31
N ASN A 233 -7.28 6.57 4.00
CA ASN A 233 -6.77 6.92 2.68
C ASN A 233 -7.45 6.07 1.60
N PRO A 234 -8.03 6.69 0.56
CA PRO A 234 -8.69 5.94 -0.51
C PRO A 234 -7.80 4.93 -1.22
N ILE A 235 -6.47 5.18 -1.34
CA ILE A 235 -5.53 4.18 -1.88
C ILE A 235 -5.50 2.93 -0.97
N LEU A 236 -5.49 3.10 0.36
CA LEU A 236 -5.52 1.96 1.28
C LEU A 236 -6.84 1.18 1.13
N VAL A 237 -7.96 1.88 1.05
CA VAL A 237 -9.29 1.24 0.93
C VAL A 237 -9.42 0.46 -0.38
N ILE A 238 -8.98 1.06 -1.50
CA ILE A 238 -9.10 0.45 -2.83
C ILE A 238 -8.03 -0.62 -3.04
N ASP A 239 -6.76 -0.28 -2.86
CA ASP A 239 -5.67 -1.18 -3.25
C ASP A 239 -5.39 -2.24 -2.18
N TYR A 240 -5.37 -1.88 -0.88
CA TYR A 240 -5.07 -2.86 0.16
C TYR A 240 -6.29 -3.74 0.47
N VAL A 241 -7.51 -3.16 0.59
CA VAL A 241 -8.70 -3.97 0.85
C VAL A 241 -9.30 -4.50 -0.45
N GLY A 242 -9.62 -3.62 -1.40
CA GLY A 242 -10.26 -3.99 -2.66
C GLY A 242 -9.36 -4.84 -3.56
N GLY A 243 -8.11 -4.41 -3.78
CA GLY A 243 -7.11 -5.08 -4.62
C GLY A 243 -6.39 -6.25 -3.94
N SER A 244 -6.54 -6.41 -2.62
CA SER A 244 -5.95 -7.51 -1.84
C SER A 244 -4.42 -7.57 -1.90
N HIS A 245 -3.74 -6.41 -1.99
CA HIS A 245 -2.29 -6.38 -2.10
C HIS A 245 -1.59 -6.80 -0.81
N ASN A 246 -0.65 -7.74 -0.92
CA ASN A 246 0.18 -8.23 0.18
C ASN A 246 1.11 -7.16 0.77
N ASP A 247 1.31 -6.06 0.05
CA ASP A 247 1.99 -4.85 0.52
C ASP A 247 1.43 -4.31 1.83
N SER A 248 0.13 -4.49 2.07
CA SER A 248 -0.52 -4.09 3.33
C SER A 248 0.03 -4.90 4.52
N LEU A 249 0.26 -6.21 4.35
CA LEU A 249 0.83 -7.07 5.38
C LEU A 249 2.29 -6.66 5.66
N MET A 250 3.09 -6.45 4.63
CA MET A 250 4.45 -5.94 4.75
C MET A 250 4.47 -4.62 5.52
N THR A 251 3.63 -3.66 5.13
CA THR A 251 3.54 -2.33 5.77
C THR A 251 3.05 -2.42 7.22
N GLY A 252 2.05 -3.27 7.49
CA GLY A 252 1.54 -3.51 8.84
C GLY A 252 2.59 -4.12 9.77
N LEU A 253 3.33 -5.13 9.30
CA LEU A 253 4.43 -5.75 10.03
C LEU A 253 5.61 -4.78 10.21
N MET A 254 5.92 -3.96 9.23
CA MET A 254 6.92 -2.90 9.35
C MET A 254 6.55 -1.92 10.47
N LEU A 255 5.31 -1.46 10.52
CA LEU A 255 4.82 -0.60 11.61
C LEU A 255 4.87 -1.31 12.96
N LEU A 256 4.61 -2.63 13.01
CA LEU A 256 4.74 -3.44 14.23
C LEU A 256 6.19 -3.48 14.71
N GLY A 257 7.16 -3.70 13.83
CA GLY A 257 8.58 -3.67 14.16
C GLY A 257 9.03 -2.31 14.70
N ILE A 258 8.59 -1.21 14.06
CA ILE A 258 8.82 0.16 14.52
C ILE A 258 8.19 0.38 15.91
N TRP A 259 6.94 -0.06 16.10
CA TRP A 259 6.24 0.06 17.38
C TRP A 259 6.93 -0.69 18.51
N ILE A 260 7.39 -1.93 18.27
CA ILE A 260 8.14 -2.73 19.24
C ILE A 260 9.43 -1.98 19.65
N ALA A 261 10.19 -1.50 18.68
CA ALA A 261 11.41 -0.74 18.96
C ALA A 261 11.11 0.50 19.83
N MET A 262 10.08 1.27 19.49
CA MET A 262 9.72 2.49 20.23
C MET A 262 9.11 2.22 21.60
N ARG A 263 8.24 1.21 21.73
CA ARG A 263 7.45 0.96 22.94
C ARG A 263 8.24 0.25 24.01
N TYR A 264 9.04 -0.74 23.61
CA TYR A 264 9.76 -1.63 24.53
C TYR A 264 11.26 -1.36 24.53
N ARG A 265 11.73 -0.39 23.75
CA ARG A 265 13.16 -0.07 23.56
C ARG A 265 13.99 -1.27 23.05
N ALA A 266 13.33 -2.24 22.43
CA ALA A 266 13.87 -3.52 21.98
C ALA A 266 13.99 -3.53 20.46
N TRP A 267 14.93 -2.73 19.91
CA TRP A 267 15.12 -2.58 18.46
C TRP A 267 15.45 -3.92 17.76
N TRP A 268 16.07 -4.86 18.46
CA TRP A 268 16.41 -6.18 17.91
C TRP A 268 15.15 -7.02 17.63
N TRP A 269 14.15 -7.03 18.51
CA TRP A 269 12.85 -7.65 18.22
C TRP A 269 12.12 -6.92 17.10
N GLY A 270 12.22 -5.59 17.06
CA GLY A 270 11.73 -4.81 15.94
C GLY A 270 12.39 -5.25 14.63
N ALA A 271 13.71 -5.43 14.61
CA ALA A 271 14.47 -5.89 13.45
C ALA A 271 14.05 -7.31 13.01
N ALA A 272 13.81 -8.22 13.94
CA ALA A 272 13.30 -9.55 13.63
C ALA A 272 11.94 -9.47 12.93
N VAL A 273 11.02 -8.63 13.41
CA VAL A 273 9.71 -8.42 12.77
C VAL A 273 9.85 -7.74 11.40
N ILE A 274 10.84 -6.83 11.22
CA ILE A 274 11.16 -6.29 9.88
C ILE A 274 11.64 -7.40 8.94
N GLY A 275 12.41 -8.39 9.42
CA GLY A 275 12.79 -9.56 8.62
C GLY A 275 11.58 -10.36 8.15
N VAL A 276 10.55 -10.53 9.01
CA VAL A 276 9.27 -11.14 8.62
C VAL A 276 8.53 -10.27 7.59
N ALA A 277 8.50 -8.94 7.78
CA ALA A 277 7.90 -8.02 6.81
C ALA A 277 8.60 -8.09 5.45
N ALA A 278 9.93 -8.14 5.44
CA ALA A 278 10.74 -8.29 4.24
C ALA A 278 10.50 -9.64 3.54
N ALA A 279 10.22 -10.70 4.31
CA ALA A 279 9.83 -12.01 3.76
C ALA A 279 8.44 -12.00 3.09
N VAL A 280 7.64 -10.95 3.30
CA VAL A 280 6.48 -10.63 2.46
C VAL A 280 6.92 -9.82 1.24
N LYS A 281 7.64 -8.70 1.46
CA LYS A 281 8.16 -7.85 0.38
C LYS A 281 9.41 -7.07 0.84
N GLN A 282 10.49 -7.17 0.08
CA GLN A 282 11.85 -6.77 0.45
C GLN A 282 12.05 -5.29 0.82
N PRO A 283 11.30 -4.29 0.30
CA PRO A 283 11.51 -2.87 0.66
C PRO A 283 11.47 -2.59 2.17
N ALA A 284 10.81 -3.45 2.97
CA ALA A 284 10.79 -3.33 4.43
C ALA A 284 12.19 -3.29 5.07
N PHE A 285 13.23 -3.87 4.45
CA PHE A 285 14.61 -3.81 4.96
C PHE A 285 15.13 -2.39 5.20
N LEU A 286 14.64 -1.40 4.45
CA LEU A 286 15.01 0.00 4.65
C LEU A 286 14.66 0.50 6.05
N ALA A 287 13.61 -0.03 6.66
CA ALA A 287 13.25 0.33 8.03
C ALA A 287 14.21 -0.27 9.07
N ALA A 288 14.79 -1.45 8.83
CA ALA A 288 15.69 -2.11 9.77
C ALA A 288 16.88 -1.22 10.16
N VAL A 289 17.45 -0.52 9.17
CA VAL A 289 18.62 0.36 9.35
C VAL A 289 18.39 1.44 10.41
N ALA A 290 17.16 1.90 10.57
CA ALA A 290 16.79 3.03 11.42
C ALA A 290 16.32 2.65 12.84
N LEU A 291 15.97 1.38 13.08
CA LEU A 291 15.36 0.96 14.35
C LEU A 291 16.20 1.27 15.60
N PRO A 292 17.54 1.10 15.60
CA PRO A 292 18.35 1.44 16.76
C PRO A 292 18.23 2.90 17.19
N PHE A 293 18.00 3.81 16.24
CA PHE A 293 17.92 5.25 16.47
C PHE A 293 16.53 5.70 16.97
N LEU A 294 15.52 4.87 16.84
CA LEU A 294 14.24 5.05 17.53
C LEU A 294 14.37 4.89 19.06
N VAL A 295 15.41 4.20 19.51
CA VAL A 295 15.69 3.91 20.92
C VAL A 295 16.79 4.83 21.48
N THR A 296 17.86 4.99 20.73
CA THR A 296 19.02 5.79 21.11
C THR A 296 19.45 6.65 19.94
N PRO A 297 19.07 7.93 19.89
CA PRO A 297 19.43 8.82 18.80
C PRO A 297 20.94 8.92 18.59
N TRP A 298 21.37 9.08 17.34
CA TRP A 298 22.73 9.37 16.98
C TRP A 298 22.81 10.83 16.51
N THR A 299 23.60 11.63 17.24
CA THR A 299 23.65 13.09 17.05
C THR A 299 25.06 13.62 16.80
N SER A 300 26.08 12.76 16.90
CA SER A 300 27.48 13.16 16.82
C SER A 300 28.21 12.44 15.67
N TRP A 301 28.91 13.22 14.85
CA TRP A 301 29.73 12.74 13.74
C TRP A 301 31.18 12.41 14.14
N ARG A 302 31.48 12.36 15.45
CA ARG A 302 32.78 11.90 15.91
C ARG A 302 33.03 10.46 15.43
N PRO A 303 34.27 10.10 15.01
CA PRO A 303 34.54 8.79 14.39
C PRO A 303 34.01 7.59 15.19
N VAL A 304 34.24 7.57 16.51
CA VAL A 304 33.76 6.50 17.39
C VAL A 304 32.23 6.43 17.42
N SER A 305 31.55 7.59 17.55
CA SER A 305 30.07 7.66 17.54
C SER A 305 29.49 7.18 16.21
N THR A 306 30.12 7.55 15.10
CA THR A 306 29.71 7.16 13.75
C THR A 306 29.92 5.66 13.54
N LEU A 307 31.04 5.11 13.99
CA LEU A 307 31.31 3.68 13.95
C LEU A 307 30.26 2.90 14.75
N VAL A 308 29.96 3.33 16.00
CA VAL A 308 28.92 2.69 16.82
C VAL A 308 27.55 2.76 16.14
N ALA A 309 27.21 3.88 15.51
CA ALA A 309 25.96 4.02 14.77
C ALA A 309 25.91 3.05 13.58
N ALA A 310 26.99 2.96 12.81
CA ALA A 310 27.10 2.03 11.68
C ALA A 310 26.96 0.56 12.14
N VAL A 311 27.68 0.18 13.22
CA VAL A 311 27.60 -1.17 13.78
C VAL A 311 26.15 -1.50 14.23
N ARG A 312 25.46 -0.57 14.88
CA ARG A 312 24.07 -0.76 15.30
C ARG A 312 23.13 -0.93 14.09
N SER A 313 23.28 -0.12 13.06
CA SER A 313 22.50 -0.24 11.82
C SER A 313 22.74 -1.59 11.14
N LEU A 314 24.02 -1.98 11.00
CA LEU A 314 24.39 -3.25 10.40
C LEU A 314 23.90 -4.45 11.23
N ALA A 315 23.97 -4.38 12.56
CA ALA A 315 23.43 -5.42 13.44
C ALA A 315 21.90 -5.54 13.29
N SER A 316 21.18 -4.43 13.22
CA SER A 316 19.74 -4.41 13.00
C SER A 316 19.37 -5.01 11.63
N LEU A 317 20.06 -4.59 10.58
CA LEU A 317 19.89 -5.16 9.24
C LEU A 317 20.26 -6.65 9.21
N GLY A 318 21.36 -7.03 9.85
CA GLY A 318 21.80 -8.43 9.96
C GLY A 318 20.77 -9.33 10.63
N ILE A 319 20.12 -8.87 11.71
CA ILE A 319 19.01 -9.61 12.35
C ILE A 319 17.85 -9.76 11.37
N ALA A 320 17.44 -8.69 10.69
CA ALA A 320 16.34 -8.75 9.73
C ALA A 320 16.65 -9.69 8.56
N VAL A 321 17.88 -9.64 8.02
CA VAL A 321 18.35 -10.55 6.96
C VAL A 321 18.41 -12.00 7.45
N ALA A 322 18.88 -12.25 8.67
CA ALA A 322 18.94 -13.60 9.24
C ALA A 322 17.54 -14.20 9.39
N VAL A 323 16.55 -13.43 9.89
CA VAL A 323 15.16 -13.88 9.98
C VAL A 323 14.57 -14.12 8.60
N PHE A 324 14.78 -13.23 7.66
CA PHE A 324 14.34 -13.40 6.27
C PHE A 324 14.95 -14.68 5.65
N ALA A 325 16.25 -14.88 5.79
CA ALA A 325 16.94 -16.07 5.28
C ALA A 325 16.46 -17.35 5.95
N GLY A 326 16.21 -17.32 7.25
CA GLY A 326 15.60 -18.42 8.00
C GLY A 326 14.21 -18.78 7.46
N ILE A 327 13.37 -17.78 7.14
CA ILE A 327 12.06 -18.00 6.51
C ILE A 327 12.23 -18.57 5.10
N SER A 328 13.16 -18.01 4.28
CA SER A 328 13.46 -18.55 2.93
C SER A 328 13.79 -20.03 2.98
N TRP A 329 14.63 -20.41 3.92
CA TRP A 329 15.01 -21.80 4.13
C TRP A 329 13.82 -22.66 4.63
N ALA A 330 13.12 -22.20 5.67
CA ALA A 330 12.03 -22.91 6.30
C ALA A 330 10.81 -23.13 5.41
N THR A 331 10.57 -22.25 4.42
CA THR A 331 9.49 -22.40 3.45
C THR A 331 9.78 -23.48 2.40
N GLY A 332 11.03 -23.93 2.27
CA GLY A 332 11.48 -24.86 1.23
C GLY A 332 11.61 -24.23 -0.16
N LEU A 333 11.35 -22.90 -0.31
CA LEU A 333 11.45 -22.20 -1.58
C LEU A 333 12.88 -21.73 -1.93
N GLY A 334 13.76 -21.74 -0.92
CA GLY A 334 15.15 -21.33 -1.10
C GLY A 334 15.31 -19.82 -1.37
N PHE A 335 16.34 -19.49 -2.13
CA PHE A 335 16.76 -18.10 -2.36
C PHE A 335 16.51 -17.59 -3.81
N GLY A 336 15.63 -18.25 -4.56
CA GLY A 336 15.34 -17.90 -5.95
C GLY A 336 14.79 -16.48 -6.16
N TRP A 337 14.26 -15.84 -5.11
CA TRP A 337 13.87 -14.43 -5.11
C TRP A 337 14.99 -13.48 -5.56
N ILE A 338 16.27 -13.85 -5.41
CA ILE A 338 17.43 -13.06 -5.86
C ILE A 338 17.38 -12.85 -7.37
N ASN A 339 16.99 -13.87 -8.13
CA ASN A 339 16.87 -13.80 -9.60
C ASN A 339 15.64 -13.00 -10.03
N ALA A 340 14.62 -12.93 -9.17
CA ALA A 340 13.37 -12.26 -9.46
C ALA A 340 13.39 -10.74 -9.16
N VAL A 341 14.48 -10.18 -8.64
CA VAL A 341 14.60 -8.74 -8.31
C VAL A 341 14.35 -7.83 -9.53
N ASN A 342 14.67 -8.29 -10.73
CA ASN A 342 14.51 -7.52 -11.97
C ASN A 342 13.11 -7.64 -12.60
N VAL A 343 12.27 -8.54 -12.11
CA VAL A 343 10.94 -8.82 -12.66
C VAL A 343 10.03 -7.59 -12.70
N PRO A 344 9.95 -6.73 -11.65
CA PRO A 344 9.12 -5.53 -11.71
C PRO A 344 9.47 -4.58 -12.86
N GLY A 345 10.71 -4.62 -13.37
CA GLY A 345 11.15 -3.83 -14.53
C GLY A 345 10.64 -4.33 -15.88
N MET A 346 9.90 -5.44 -15.93
CA MET A 346 9.32 -5.95 -17.19
C MET A 346 8.04 -5.21 -17.59
N VAL A 347 7.41 -4.48 -16.67
CA VAL A 347 6.15 -3.75 -16.91
C VAL A 347 6.44 -2.27 -17.14
N ASP A 348 5.82 -1.70 -18.15
CA ASP A 348 5.83 -0.27 -18.39
C ASP A 348 4.73 0.39 -17.53
N THR A 349 5.16 1.27 -16.64
CA THR A 349 4.28 2.04 -15.75
C THR A 349 4.62 3.53 -15.83
N VAL A 350 3.86 4.36 -15.15
CA VAL A 350 4.11 5.81 -15.04
C VAL A 350 5.25 6.16 -14.05
N SER A 351 6.18 5.23 -13.80
CA SER A 351 7.41 5.56 -13.07
C SER A 351 8.12 6.73 -13.74
N PRO A 352 8.53 7.78 -13.01
CA PRO A 352 9.13 8.98 -13.59
C PRO A 352 10.29 8.68 -14.54
N PHE A 353 11.20 7.79 -14.13
CA PHE A 353 12.35 7.42 -14.95
C PHE A 353 11.96 6.59 -16.18
N THR A 354 10.97 5.72 -16.06
CA THR A 354 10.44 4.96 -17.21
C THR A 354 9.77 5.89 -18.22
N VAL A 355 8.95 6.85 -17.76
CA VAL A 355 8.28 7.83 -18.62
C VAL A 355 9.30 8.69 -19.37
N VAL A 356 10.28 9.26 -18.66
CA VAL A 356 11.36 10.03 -19.30
C VAL A 356 12.15 9.18 -20.28
N GLY A 357 12.44 7.92 -19.91
CA GLY A 357 13.08 6.96 -20.81
C GLY A 357 12.32 6.75 -22.11
N HIS A 358 10.98 6.60 -22.06
CA HIS A 358 10.14 6.48 -23.27
C HIS A 358 10.12 7.76 -24.11
N ILE A 359 10.04 8.93 -23.46
CA ILE A 359 10.08 10.23 -24.17
C ILE A 359 11.40 10.38 -24.95
N VAL A 360 12.52 10.02 -24.34
CA VAL A 360 13.85 10.11 -24.98
C VAL A 360 14.06 8.97 -25.99
N GLN A 361 13.49 7.79 -25.76
CA GLN A 361 13.56 6.67 -26.70
C GLN A 361 12.84 6.96 -28.04
N PHE A 362 11.77 7.76 -28.00
CA PHE A 362 10.98 8.06 -29.21
C PHE A 362 11.82 8.63 -30.37
N PRO A 363 12.56 9.75 -30.22
CA PRO A 363 13.43 10.24 -31.30
C PRO A 363 14.61 9.31 -31.61
N VAL A 364 15.13 8.55 -30.64
CA VAL A 364 16.23 7.58 -30.89
C VAL A 364 15.77 6.46 -31.80
N ASN A 365 14.55 5.98 -31.61
CA ASN A 365 13.95 4.99 -32.52
C ASN A 365 13.63 5.57 -33.90
N ALA A 366 13.16 6.83 -33.96
CA ALA A 366 12.88 7.51 -35.23
C ALA A 366 14.17 7.71 -36.08
N LEU A 367 15.33 7.77 -35.43
CA LEU A 367 16.63 7.87 -36.08
C LEU A 367 17.32 6.50 -36.27
N GLU A 368 16.66 5.40 -35.98
CA GLU A 368 17.15 4.01 -36.10
C GLU A 368 18.46 3.74 -35.30
N LEU A 369 18.72 4.54 -34.23
CA LEU A 369 19.92 4.45 -33.43
C LEU A 369 19.90 3.32 -32.38
N ASP A 370 18.72 2.76 -32.09
CA ASP A 370 18.55 1.61 -31.17
C ASP A 370 17.73 0.50 -31.81
N PRO A 371 18.37 -0.50 -32.41
CA PRO A 371 17.67 -1.62 -33.05
C PRO A 371 16.86 -2.47 -32.04
N THR A 372 17.16 -2.41 -30.73
CA THR A 372 16.40 -3.11 -29.70
C THR A 372 15.16 -2.35 -29.24
N GLY A 373 15.08 -1.06 -29.56
CA GLY A 373 14.00 -0.14 -29.21
C GLY A 373 13.78 0.09 -27.71
N ARG A 374 14.71 -0.35 -26.83
CA ARG A 374 14.56 -0.29 -25.37
C ARG A 374 15.81 0.06 -24.58
N ALA A 375 16.95 0.32 -25.23
CA ALA A 375 18.22 0.58 -24.53
C ALA A 375 18.13 1.84 -23.67
N VAL A 376 17.55 2.93 -24.20
CA VAL A 376 17.37 4.19 -23.47
C VAL A 376 16.47 4.02 -22.26
N VAL A 377 15.33 3.34 -22.41
CA VAL A 377 14.42 3.08 -21.27
C VAL A 377 15.13 2.29 -20.17
N ARG A 378 15.91 1.27 -20.52
CA ARG A 378 16.71 0.51 -19.56
C ARG A 378 17.75 1.38 -18.86
N ALA A 379 18.44 2.27 -19.59
CA ALA A 379 19.40 3.19 -19.01
C ALA A 379 18.75 4.16 -18.00
N PHE A 380 17.59 4.74 -18.35
CA PHE A 380 16.84 5.62 -17.42
C PHE A 380 16.33 4.87 -16.19
N ARG A 381 15.87 3.63 -16.31
CA ARG A 381 15.49 2.79 -15.15
C ARG A 381 16.71 2.52 -14.25
N GLY A 382 17.87 2.21 -14.83
CA GLY A 382 19.13 2.09 -14.08
C GLY A 382 19.52 3.38 -13.38
N LEU A 383 19.40 4.53 -14.06
CA LEU A 383 19.63 5.85 -13.47
C LEU A 383 18.69 6.10 -12.28
N GLY A 384 17.41 5.73 -12.39
CA GLY A 384 16.44 5.80 -11.28
C GLY A 384 16.92 5.04 -10.05
N MET A 385 17.43 3.82 -10.22
CA MET A 385 17.98 3.04 -9.10
C MET A 385 19.23 3.67 -8.49
N VAL A 386 20.09 4.29 -9.29
CA VAL A 386 21.25 5.05 -8.79
C VAL A 386 20.79 6.27 -7.99
N VAL A 387 19.81 7.03 -8.51
CA VAL A 387 19.23 8.17 -7.81
C VAL A 387 18.57 7.73 -6.49
N ALA A 388 17.88 6.58 -6.46
CA ALA A 388 17.35 6.01 -5.23
C ALA A 388 18.46 5.72 -4.21
N ALA A 389 19.53 5.04 -4.63
CA ALA A 389 20.63 4.67 -3.74
C ALA A 389 21.36 5.91 -3.18
N VAL A 390 21.71 6.87 -4.03
CA VAL A 390 22.37 8.13 -3.63
C VAL A 390 21.43 8.95 -2.72
N GLY A 391 20.16 9.07 -3.10
CA GLY A 391 19.18 9.81 -2.33
C GLY A 391 18.90 9.19 -0.95
N ILE A 392 18.81 7.86 -0.85
CA ILE A 392 18.67 7.16 0.44
C ILE A 392 19.94 7.38 1.29
N GLY A 393 21.12 7.35 0.69
CA GLY A 393 22.37 7.72 1.36
C GLY A 393 22.33 9.15 1.92
N ALA A 394 21.88 10.11 1.13
CA ALA A 394 21.71 11.50 1.57
C ALA A 394 20.66 11.62 2.70
N LEU A 395 19.54 10.92 2.59
CA LEU A 395 18.52 10.87 3.66
C LEU A 395 19.08 10.25 4.95
N ALA A 396 19.97 9.26 4.85
CA ALA A 396 20.64 8.69 6.01
C ALA A 396 21.53 9.71 6.71
N VAL A 397 22.33 10.47 5.95
CA VAL A 397 23.15 11.56 6.51
C VAL A 397 22.29 12.62 7.20
N LEU A 398 21.18 13.00 6.59
CA LEU A 398 20.31 14.08 7.08
C LEU A 398 19.42 13.67 8.27
N TYR A 399 18.85 12.47 8.22
CA TYR A 399 17.72 12.12 9.10
C TYR A 399 17.91 10.87 9.95
N LEU A 400 18.75 9.91 9.56
CA LEU A 400 18.80 8.59 10.19
C LEU A 400 18.97 8.67 11.71
N GLY A 401 19.91 9.49 12.19
CA GLY A 401 20.22 9.58 13.61
C GLY A 401 19.24 10.39 14.44
N LYS A 402 18.69 11.47 13.86
CA LYS A 402 17.87 12.46 14.59
C LYS A 402 16.37 12.30 14.35
N GLN A 403 15.99 11.85 13.16
CA GLN A 403 14.60 11.73 12.72
C GLN A 403 14.37 10.40 11.97
N PRO A 404 14.58 9.25 12.64
CA PRO A 404 14.58 7.94 11.99
C PRO A 404 13.25 7.60 11.26
N LEU A 405 12.10 8.03 11.77
CA LEU A 405 10.82 7.87 11.06
C LEU A 405 10.78 8.64 9.74
N ARG A 406 11.38 9.84 9.70
CA ARG A 406 11.50 10.62 8.47
C ARG A 406 12.42 9.94 7.47
N PHE A 407 13.53 9.39 7.93
CA PHE A 407 14.41 8.57 7.09
C PHE A 407 13.64 7.40 6.48
N ILE A 408 12.95 6.58 7.28
CA ILE A 408 12.19 5.42 6.79
C ILE A 408 11.12 5.84 5.77
N SER A 409 10.30 6.84 6.13
CA SER A 409 9.22 7.33 5.27
C SER A 409 9.73 7.78 3.90
N TRP A 410 10.72 8.68 3.89
CA TRP A 410 11.24 9.26 2.65
C TRP A 410 12.08 8.27 1.84
N SER A 411 12.82 7.37 2.48
CA SER A 411 13.57 6.33 1.78
C SER A 411 12.66 5.39 1.01
N LEU A 412 11.54 4.98 1.61
CA LEU A 412 10.55 4.12 0.95
C LEU A 412 9.79 4.86 -0.16
N ILE A 413 9.42 6.13 0.05
CA ILE A 413 8.79 6.94 -1.00
C ILE A 413 9.75 7.16 -2.17
N LEU A 414 10.99 7.53 -1.89
CA LEU A 414 12.02 7.73 -2.91
C LEU A 414 12.30 6.45 -3.69
N PHE A 415 12.45 5.32 -2.98
CA PHE A 415 12.62 4.02 -3.62
C PHE A 415 11.46 3.69 -4.56
N ALA A 416 10.21 3.88 -4.11
CA ALA A 416 9.02 3.65 -4.94
C ALA A 416 8.98 4.55 -6.18
N LEU A 417 9.32 5.85 -6.04
CA LEU A 417 9.33 6.81 -7.15
C LEU A 417 10.44 6.54 -8.17
N CYS A 418 11.58 6.03 -7.72
CA CYS A 418 12.74 5.76 -8.58
C CYS A 418 12.76 4.34 -9.14
N ALA A 419 11.90 3.44 -8.63
CA ALA A 419 11.79 2.07 -9.10
C ALA A 419 11.39 2.01 -10.59
N PRO A 420 11.80 0.97 -11.34
CA PRO A 420 11.42 0.77 -12.73
C PRO A 420 9.92 0.77 -12.97
N ALA A 421 9.16 0.27 -12.01
CA ALA A 421 7.70 0.28 -12.02
C ALA A 421 7.16 0.94 -10.76
N ILE A 422 6.09 1.76 -10.90
CA ILE A 422 5.36 2.37 -9.80
C ILE A 422 3.88 2.01 -9.90
N HIS A 423 3.32 1.66 -8.75
CA HIS A 423 1.89 1.50 -8.54
C HIS A 423 1.42 2.41 -7.39
N SER A 424 0.13 2.76 -7.38
CA SER A 424 -0.45 3.63 -6.35
C SER A 424 -0.13 3.17 -4.92
N TRP A 425 -0.24 1.88 -4.68
CA TRP A 425 0.00 1.27 -3.37
C TRP A 425 1.46 1.22 -2.91
N TYR A 426 2.45 1.35 -3.82
CA TYR A 426 3.87 1.41 -3.43
C TYR A 426 4.19 2.66 -2.62
N LEU A 427 3.52 3.79 -2.90
CA LEU A 427 3.72 5.00 -2.13
C LEU A 427 3.27 4.86 -0.68
N LEU A 428 2.31 3.97 -0.40
CA LEU A 428 1.87 3.70 0.97
C LEU A 428 2.97 3.10 1.85
N TRP A 429 3.99 2.43 1.29
CA TRP A 429 5.10 1.89 2.09
C TRP A 429 5.74 2.94 3.00
N GLY A 430 5.95 4.14 2.46
CA GLY A 430 6.50 5.26 3.22
C GLY A 430 5.44 6.27 3.70
N ALA A 431 4.35 6.47 2.92
CA ALA A 431 3.33 7.46 3.22
C ALA A 431 2.56 7.16 4.52
N VAL A 432 2.49 5.91 4.96
CA VAL A 432 1.90 5.54 6.25
C VAL A 432 2.64 6.17 7.45
N LEU A 433 3.91 6.51 7.29
CA LEU A 433 4.71 7.20 8.31
C LEU A 433 4.72 8.72 8.12
N LEU A 434 4.36 9.23 6.94
CA LEU A 434 4.50 10.65 6.59
C LEU A 434 3.86 11.61 7.62
N PRO A 435 2.62 11.42 8.10
CA PRO A 435 2.03 12.32 9.10
C PRO A 435 2.84 12.39 10.40
N MET A 436 3.53 11.31 10.74
CA MET A 436 4.31 11.17 11.97
C MET A 436 5.74 11.75 11.86
N THR A 437 6.10 12.29 10.70
CA THR A 437 7.40 12.95 10.45
C THR A 437 7.36 14.46 10.64
N HIS A 438 6.28 15.03 11.15
CA HIS A 438 6.03 16.47 11.21
C HIS A 438 6.23 17.15 9.85
N PRO A 439 5.50 16.75 8.81
CA PRO A 439 5.64 17.30 7.48
C PRO A 439 5.08 18.72 7.41
N SER A 440 5.59 19.54 6.48
CA SER A 440 5.00 20.84 6.21
C SER A 440 3.59 20.69 5.61
N GLN A 441 2.76 21.73 5.75
CA GLN A 441 1.42 21.77 5.17
C GLN A 441 1.46 21.61 3.63
N ARG A 442 2.47 22.20 2.97
CA ARG A 442 2.67 22.04 1.52
C ARG A 442 2.88 20.57 1.15
N MET A 443 3.72 19.87 1.92
CA MET A 443 4.00 18.45 1.71
C MET A 443 2.77 17.56 1.88
N LEU A 444 1.97 17.80 2.92
CA LEU A 444 0.71 17.06 3.11
C LEU A 444 -0.31 17.32 1.99
N ARG A 445 -0.40 18.57 1.51
CA ARG A 445 -1.23 18.91 0.35
C ARG A 445 -0.75 18.20 -0.91
N SER A 446 0.57 18.20 -1.17
CA SER A 446 1.13 17.47 -2.30
C SER A 446 0.82 15.97 -2.21
N ALA A 447 0.92 15.37 -1.03
CA ALA A 447 0.59 13.95 -0.85
C ALA A 447 -0.90 13.65 -1.12
N ILE A 448 -1.81 14.56 -0.75
CA ILE A 448 -3.24 14.45 -1.10
C ILE A 448 -3.44 14.53 -2.61
N VAL A 449 -2.83 15.52 -3.27
CA VAL A 449 -2.93 15.68 -4.73
C VAL A 449 -2.39 14.44 -5.44
N VAL A 450 -1.25 13.91 -5.02
CA VAL A 450 -0.68 12.66 -5.55
C VAL A 450 -1.63 11.48 -5.34
N THR A 451 -2.27 11.38 -4.18
CA THR A 451 -3.29 10.35 -3.90
C THR A 451 -4.43 10.43 -4.93
N VAL A 452 -4.98 11.61 -5.17
CA VAL A 452 -6.09 11.82 -6.13
C VAL A 452 -5.66 11.44 -7.55
N ILE A 453 -4.47 11.92 -7.98
CA ILE A 453 -3.95 11.64 -9.33
C ILE A 453 -3.75 10.14 -9.56
N LEU A 454 -3.13 9.44 -8.61
CA LEU A 454 -2.84 8.02 -8.75
C LEU A 454 -4.10 7.16 -8.79
N LEU A 455 -5.10 7.50 -7.97
CA LEU A 455 -6.39 6.80 -7.98
C LEU A 455 -7.14 7.01 -9.30
N ALA A 456 -7.21 8.26 -9.75
CA ALA A 456 -7.85 8.58 -11.02
C ALA A 456 -7.14 7.90 -12.20
N TYR A 457 -5.79 7.92 -12.20
CA TYR A 457 -4.99 7.24 -13.20
C TYR A 457 -5.22 5.72 -13.18
N GLY A 458 -5.19 5.06 -12.01
CA GLY A 458 -5.40 3.63 -11.89
C GLY A 458 -6.76 3.22 -12.45
N ALA A 459 -7.84 3.84 -12.00
CA ALA A 459 -9.20 3.57 -12.46
C ALA A 459 -9.39 3.80 -13.97
N ALA A 460 -8.87 4.92 -14.48
CA ALA A 460 -8.98 5.26 -15.90
C ALA A 460 -8.13 4.36 -16.79
N ASN A 461 -6.91 4.00 -16.38
CA ASN A 461 -6.02 3.15 -17.17
C ASN A 461 -6.57 1.73 -17.34
N PHE A 462 -7.24 1.17 -16.32
CA PHE A 462 -7.91 -0.13 -16.46
C PHE A 462 -9.18 -0.05 -17.32
N GLY A 463 -10.00 0.99 -17.15
CA GLY A 463 -11.27 1.15 -17.85
C GLY A 463 -11.12 1.58 -19.32
N ILE A 464 -10.10 2.40 -19.62
CA ILE A 464 -9.90 3.05 -20.92
C ILE A 464 -8.49 2.72 -21.44
N ARG A 465 -8.30 1.51 -21.93
CA ARG A 465 -6.99 0.95 -22.32
C ARG A 465 -6.31 1.59 -23.54
N ASN A 466 -6.79 2.69 -24.07
CA ASN A 466 -6.32 3.33 -25.31
C ASN A 466 -5.63 4.69 -25.09
N GLY A 467 -5.09 4.96 -23.92
CA GLY A 467 -4.37 6.21 -23.60
C GLY A 467 -5.24 7.43 -23.27
N LEU A 468 -6.54 7.41 -23.58
CA LEU A 468 -7.49 8.48 -23.24
C LEU A 468 -7.71 8.60 -21.70
N GLY A 469 -7.29 7.58 -20.95
CA GLY A 469 -7.31 7.61 -19.49
C GLY A 469 -6.57 8.81 -18.90
N ILE A 470 -5.49 9.27 -19.53
CA ILE A 470 -4.75 10.47 -19.12
C ILE A 470 -5.63 11.73 -19.22
N LEU A 471 -6.40 11.88 -20.30
CA LEU A 471 -7.31 13.02 -20.46
C LEU A 471 -8.41 13.01 -19.40
N ALA A 472 -8.98 11.84 -19.10
CA ALA A 472 -9.98 11.70 -18.04
C ALA A 472 -9.40 12.06 -16.66
N VAL A 473 -8.14 11.67 -16.37
CA VAL A 473 -7.43 12.02 -15.14
C VAL A 473 -7.18 13.53 -15.05
N LEU A 474 -6.72 14.15 -16.14
CA LEU A 474 -6.47 15.59 -16.17
C LEU A 474 -7.77 16.38 -15.99
N LEU A 475 -8.84 15.96 -16.63
CA LEU A 475 -10.16 16.58 -16.49
C LEU A 475 -10.70 16.40 -15.06
N ALA A 476 -10.68 15.19 -14.52
CA ALA A 476 -11.10 14.92 -13.15
C ALA A 476 -10.26 15.69 -12.13
N GLY A 477 -8.96 15.77 -12.34
CA GLY A 477 -8.04 16.55 -11.51
C GLY A 477 -8.32 18.04 -11.57
N ALA A 478 -8.62 18.59 -12.75
CA ALA A 478 -8.98 19.99 -12.93
C ALA A 478 -10.33 20.31 -12.25
N VAL A 479 -11.36 19.51 -12.49
CA VAL A 479 -12.67 19.66 -11.84
C VAL A 479 -12.52 19.56 -10.32
N TYR A 480 -11.76 18.58 -9.85
CA TYR A 480 -11.54 18.39 -8.43
C TYR A 480 -10.79 19.58 -7.81
N TRP A 481 -9.75 20.08 -8.47
CA TRP A 481 -9.02 21.28 -8.05
C TRP A 481 -9.92 22.50 -7.94
N ILE A 482 -10.73 22.77 -8.97
CA ILE A 482 -11.66 23.91 -8.99
C ILE A 482 -12.67 23.83 -7.84
N THR A 483 -13.24 22.64 -7.61
CA THR A 483 -14.31 22.44 -6.61
C THR A 483 -13.80 22.37 -5.18
N HIS A 484 -12.54 21.96 -4.96
CA HIS A 484 -11.98 21.71 -3.61
C HIS A 484 -10.74 22.58 -3.27
N SER A 485 -10.42 23.58 -4.10
CA SER A 485 -9.25 24.44 -3.88
C SER A 485 -9.24 25.10 -2.49
N HIS A 486 -10.40 25.51 -2.01
CA HIS A 486 -10.55 26.10 -0.68
C HIS A 486 -10.26 25.07 0.43
N GLU A 487 -10.71 23.83 0.29
CA GLU A 487 -10.49 22.77 1.27
C GLU A 487 -9.02 22.32 1.30
N LEU A 488 -8.37 22.27 0.14
CA LEU A 488 -6.94 21.98 0.02
C LEU A 488 -6.07 23.10 0.63
N SER A 489 -6.60 24.33 0.71
CA SER A 489 -5.90 25.46 1.31
C SER A 489 -5.96 25.52 2.84
N GLN A 490 -6.90 24.82 3.48
CA GLN A 490 -7.05 24.84 4.93
C GLN A 490 -5.90 24.10 5.64
N PRO A 491 -5.44 24.57 6.83
CA PRO A 491 -4.39 23.90 7.61
C PRO A 491 -4.79 22.46 7.97
N MET A 492 -3.90 21.52 7.81
CA MET A 492 -4.07 20.14 8.28
C MET A 492 -3.61 20.04 9.74
N GLY A 493 -4.48 20.53 10.66
CA GLY A 493 -4.32 20.27 12.09
C GLY A 493 -3.04 20.79 12.70
N GLU A 494 -2.86 22.08 12.78
CA GLU A 494 -2.16 22.67 13.91
C GLU A 494 -3.12 22.60 15.09
N GLY A 495 -2.87 21.67 16.01
CA GLY A 495 -3.57 21.68 17.29
C GLY A 495 -3.21 22.97 18.01
N GLU A 496 -4.20 23.68 18.46
CA GLU A 496 -4.09 24.77 19.44
C GLU A 496 -3.55 24.29 20.80
N ASP A 497 -2.56 23.41 20.83
CA ASP A 497 -1.91 22.93 22.06
C ASP A 497 -0.51 23.54 22.29
N GLN A 498 -0.20 24.65 21.61
CA GLN A 498 0.96 25.46 21.98
C GLN A 498 0.67 26.42 23.16
N GLY A 499 -0.53 26.42 23.74
CA GLY A 499 -0.96 27.33 24.81
C GLY A 499 -1.10 26.74 26.20
N ARG A 500 -0.93 25.44 26.40
CA ARG A 500 -0.86 24.84 27.75
C ARG A 500 0.52 24.24 28.02
N ALA A 501 1.46 25.11 28.34
CA ALA A 501 2.60 24.74 29.17
C ALA A 501 2.06 24.18 30.49
N LEU A 502 2.17 22.86 30.67
CA LEU A 502 2.01 22.30 32.02
C LEU A 502 3.07 22.93 32.93
N PRO A 503 2.71 23.39 34.14
CA PRO A 503 3.68 23.90 35.05
C PRO A 503 4.69 22.80 35.39
N ALA A 504 5.97 23.16 35.37
CA ALA A 504 7.04 22.36 35.92
C ALA A 504 6.72 22.06 37.37
N THR A 505 6.35 20.82 37.65
CA THR A 505 6.37 20.31 39.04
C THR A 505 7.48 19.30 39.16
N ALA A 506 8.31 19.58 40.14
CA ALA A 506 9.54 18.98 40.62
C ALA A 506 9.66 17.46 40.56
#